data_8142d52af7c9753db1f1e10b9b4ddf08
#
_entry.id   8142d52af7c9753db1f1e10b9b4ddf08
#
_cell.length_a   1.000
_cell.length_b   1.000
_cell.length_c   1.000
_cell.angle_alpha   90.00
_cell.angle_beta   90.00
_cell.angle_gamma   90.00
#
_symmetry.space_group_name_H-M   'P 1'
#
loop_
_entity.id
_entity.type
_entity.pdbx_description
1 polymer ?
#
loop_
_entity_poly.entity_id
_entity_poly.type
_entity_poly.pdbx_seq_one_letter_code
_entity_poly.pdbx_strand_id
1 'polypeptide(L)'
;TASPLPRGSRDLLREVGPAQFARQLRERTDVPVTDTTFRDAHQSLLATRMRTRDLLHVAGHVSRLTPELLSMEAWGGATYDVALRFLSEDPWERLALLREAMPNIPLQMLLRGRNTVGYTPYPTKVTDAFVAEAASTGLDIFRIFDSLNDVSQMRPAVDAVLATDTAVAEVALCYTGNLLDPGERLYTLDYYLRLAEQIVDTGAHVLAIKDMAGLLRAPAAATLVRALRERFDLPVHLHTHDTAGGQIGTLLAAIDAGVDAVDAACSSMSGTTSQPSLSALVAATDGTERATGLDIDKVFSLEPYWEAVRTIYKPFESGLASPTGRVYFHEIPGGQLSNLRQQAIALGLGDRFEDIEDMYAAANRIHGVTLTMLPRMRFAAAYM
;
A
#
# COMPACT_ATOMS: atom_id res chain seq x y z
N THR A 1 14.40 31.66 -13.72
CA THR A 1 15.00 30.67 -12.80
C THR A 1 13.89 30.11 -11.94
N ALA A 2 13.63 28.79 -12.03
CA ALA A 2 12.65 28.14 -11.18
C ALA A 2 13.06 28.34 -9.71
N SER A 3 12.10 28.67 -8.84
CA SER A 3 12.34 28.74 -7.39
C SER A 3 12.89 27.40 -6.88
N PRO A 4 13.79 27.39 -5.87
CA PRO A 4 14.28 26.16 -5.28
C PRO A 4 13.12 25.29 -4.81
N LEU A 5 13.32 23.96 -4.78
CA LEU A 5 12.34 23.05 -4.22
C LEU A 5 12.16 23.32 -2.71
N PRO A 6 10.93 23.23 -2.19
CA PRO A 6 10.72 23.31 -0.75
C PRO A 6 11.37 22.13 -0.05
N ARG A 7 11.75 22.31 1.20
CA ARG A 7 12.18 21.22 2.07
C ARG A 7 11.02 20.24 2.28
N GLY A 8 11.29 18.93 2.23
CA GLY A 8 10.29 17.88 2.38
C GLY A 8 10.67 16.82 3.41
N SER A 9 9.82 15.84 3.55
CA SER A 9 9.98 14.75 4.54
C SER A 9 11.25 13.94 4.34
N ARG A 10 11.76 13.84 3.10
CA ARG A 10 13.03 13.15 2.83
C ARG A 10 14.23 13.87 3.41
N ASP A 11 14.20 15.19 3.41
CA ASP A 11 15.31 15.97 3.99
C ASP A 11 15.41 15.69 5.49
N LEU A 12 14.27 15.56 6.18
CA LEU A 12 14.23 15.16 7.57
C LEU A 12 14.78 13.74 7.76
N LEU A 13 14.30 12.76 6.97
CA LEU A 13 14.80 11.38 7.04
C LEU A 13 16.32 11.30 6.90
N ARG A 14 16.89 12.05 5.95
CA ARG A 14 18.34 12.09 5.73
C ARG A 14 19.14 12.73 6.87
N GLU A 15 18.54 13.71 7.53
CA GLU A 15 19.20 14.40 8.65
C GLU A 15 19.24 13.55 9.92
N VAL A 16 18.13 12.87 10.24
CA VAL A 16 17.98 12.19 11.50
C VAL A 16 18.20 10.68 11.43
N GLY A 17 18.17 10.10 10.23
CA GLY A 17 18.24 8.67 9.98
C GLY A 17 16.92 7.92 10.26
N PRO A 18 16.81 6.63 9.81
CA PRO A 18 15.56 5.88 9.80
C PRO A 18 14.92 5.69 11.17
N ALA A 19 15.71 5.31 12.16
CA ALA A 19 15.21 5.04 13.50
C ALA A 19 14.67 6.30 14.21
N GLN A 20 15.37 7.44 14.06
CA GLN A 20 14.89 8.69 14.64
C GLN A 20 13.71 9.28 13.87
N PHE A 21 13.70 9.10 12.54
CA PHE A 21 12.54 9.48 11.72
C PHE A 21 11.27 8.75 12.16
N ALA A 22 11.36 7.43 12.40
CA ALA A 22 10.25 6.65 12.91
C ALA A 22 9.80 7.10 14.31
N ARG A 23 10.74 7.38 15.24
CA ARG A 23 10.38 7.94 16.54
C ARG A 23 9.65 9.26 16.44
N GLN A 24 10.14 10.18 15.59
CA GLN A 24 9.47 11.46 15.37
C GLN A 24 8.08 11.28 14.75
N LEU A 25 7.89 10.30 13.85
CA LEU A 25 6.58 9.94 13.31
C LEU A 25 5.61 9.55 14.43
N ARG A 26 6.09 8.76 15.39
CA ARG A 26 5.32 8.33 16.57
C ARG A 26 4.89 9.47 17.49
N GLU A 27 5.69 10.54 17.56
CA GLU A 27 5.51 11.68 18.45
C GLU A 27 4.66 12.80 17.82
N ARG A 28 4.39 12.74 16.49
CA ARG A 28 3.61 13.76 15.80
C ARG A 28 2.15 13.80 16.26
N THR A 29 1.57 14.99 16.26
CA THR A 29 0.14 15.16 16.50
C THR A 29 -0.66 15.01 15.21
N ASP A 30 -0.18 15.62 14.13
CA ASP A 30 -0.74 15.48 12.78
C ASP A 30 -0.52 14.06 12.22
N VAL A 31 -1.31 13.69 11.21
CA VAL A 31 -1.27 12.36 10.58
C VAL A 31 -0.76 12.49 9.15
N PRO A 32 0.56 12.32 8.92
CA PRO A 32 1.11 12.40 7.57
C PRO A 32 0.60 11.26 6.69
N VAL A 33 0.56 11.51 5.39
CA VAL A 33 -0.02 10.62 4.39
C VAL A 33 1.04 10.10 3.44
N THR A 34 1.00 8.79 3.15
CA THR A 34 1.66 8.22 1.97
C THR A 34 0.70 8.28 0.79
N ASP A 35 1.11 8.93 -0.29
CA ASP A 35 0.38 8.93 -1.54
C ASP A 35 0.73 7.67 -2.36
N THR A 36 -0.28 6.84 -2.64
CA THR A 36 -0.13 5.57 -3.38
C THR A 36 -0.39 5.70 -4.88
N THR A 37 -0.66 6.89 -5.36
CA THR A 37 -1.06 7.15 -6.75
C THR A 37 -0.05 6.61 -7.78
N PHE A 38 1.25 6.66 -7.47
CA PHE A 38 2.31 6.27 -8.39
C PHE A 38 2.57 4.75 -8.44
N ARG A 39 1.98 3.97 -7.52
CA ARG A 39 2.12 2.50 -7.51
C ARG A 39 0.80 1.77 -7.30
N ASP A 40 0.28 1.69 -6.07
CA ASP A 40 -0.82 0.78 -5.74
C ASP A 40 -2.15 1.20 -6.37
N ALA A 41 -2.42 2.50 -6.46
CA ALA A 41 -3.63 3.00 -7.08
C ALA A 41 -3.76 2.52 -8.54
N HIS A 42 -2.73 2.75 -9.36
CA HIS A 42 -2.80 2.30 -10.76
C HIS A 42 -2.58 0.79 -10.92
N GLN A 43 -1.90 0.13 -9.97
CA GLN A 43 -1.85 -1.33 -9.93
C GLN A 43 -3.25 -1.91 -9.76
N SER A 44 -4.04 -1.32 -8.89
CA SER A 44 -5.36 -1.81 -8.51
C SER A 44 -6.46 -1.41 -9.48
N LEU A 45 -6.37 -0.25 -10.13
CA LEU A 45 -7.37 0.24 -11.08
C LEU A 45 -7.05 -0.13 -12.53
N LEU A 46 -5.78 -0.04 -12.93
CA LEU A 46 -5.34 -0.01 -14.33
C LEU A 46 -4.40 -1.18 -14.67
N ALA A 47 -4.50 -2.29 -13.93
CA ALA A 47 -3.65 -3.47 -14.10
C ALA A 47 -2.15 -3.12 -14.20
N THR A 48 -1.71 -2.09 -13.48
CA THR A 48 -0.31 -1.59 -13.45
C THR A 48 0.19 -1.04 -14.80
N ARG A 49 -0.70 -0.67 -15.73
CA ARG A 49 -0.30 -0.30 -17.11
C ARG A 49 0.21 1.14 -17.26
N MET A 50 0.29 1.93 -16.19
CA MET A 50 0.78 3.31 -16.26
C MET A 50 2.25 3.37 -16.64
N ARG A 51 2.59 4.17 -17.64
CA ARG A 51 3.94 4.32 -18.17
C ARG A 51 4.77 5.32 -17.36
N THR A 52 6.07 5.12 -17.35
CA THR A 52 7.04 5.98 -16.64
C THR A 52 6.90 7.45 -17.04
N ARG A 53 6.72 7.75 -18.33
CA ARG A 53 6.59 9.13 -18.83
C ARG A 53 5.42 9.88 -18.17
N ASP A 54 4.29 9.19 -17.93
CA ASP A 54 3.08 9.82 -17.40
C ASP A 54 3.21 10.06 -15.89
N LEU A 55 3.99 9.25 -15.18
CA LEU A 55 4.40 9.53 -13.80
C LEU A 55 5.35 10.73 -13.73
N LEU A 56 6.34 10.80 -14.62
CA LEU A 56 7.34 11.84 -14.62
C LEU A 56 6.78 13.23 -14.95
N HIS A 57 5.73 13.33 -15.79
CA HIS A 57 5.12 14.59 -16.14
C HIS A 57 4.58 15.36 -14.93
N VAL A 58 4.13 14.67 -13.89
CA VAL A 58 3.56 15.29 -12.68
C VAL A 58 4.49 15.23 -11.47
N ALA A 59 5.49 14.36 -11.47
CA ALA A 59 6.36 14.11 -10.32
C ALA A 59 7.02 15.40 -9.75
N GLY A 60 7.51 16.26 -10.63
CA GLY A 60 8.09 17.55 -10.22
C GLY A 60 7.07 18.53 -9.63
N HIS A 61 5.79 18.43 -10.00
CA HIS A 61 4.71 19.21 -9.42
C HIS A 61 4.36 18.68 -8.02
N VAL A 62 4.24 17.37 -7.86
CA VAL A 62 4.05 16.71 -6.55
C VAL A 62 5.16 17.13 -5.59
N SER A 63 6.41 17.05 -6.01
CA SER A 63 7.59 17.47 -5.24
C SER A 63 7.52 18.92 -4.72
N ARG A 64 6.87 19.83 -5.49
CA ARG A 64 6.70 21.25 -5.10
C ARG A 64 5.46 21.52 -4.28
N LEU A 65 4.37 20.83 -4.57
CA LEU A 65 3.05 21.15 -4.03
C LEU A 65 2.77 20.41 -2.73
N THR A 66 3.31 19.19 -2.59
CA THR A 66 3.03 18.33 -1.44
C THR A 66 4.32 17.75 -0.80
N PRO A 67 5.31 18.62 -0.45
CA PRO A 67 6.57 18.19 0.15
C PRO A 67 6.38 17.58 1.55
N GLU A 68 5.22 17.82 2.17
CA GLU A 68 4.82 17.31 3.50
C GLU A 68 4.36 15.84 3.48
N LEU A 69 4.14 15.25 2.30
CA LEU A 69 3.82 13.82 2.19
C LEU A 69 4.84 12.99 2.97
N LEU A 70 4.37 12.01 3.75
CA LEU A 70 5.25 11.06 4.42
C LEU A 70 6.13 10.34 3.40
N SER A 71 5.50 9.87 2.32
CA SER A 71 6.18 9.28 1.18
C SER A 71 5.30 9.26 -0.08
N MET A 72 5.93 9.02 -1.22
CA MET A 72 5.29 8.62 -2.46
C MET A 72 5.54 7.13 -2.68
N GLU A 73 4.50 6.30 -2.66
CA GLU A 73 4.65 4.90 -3.03
C GLU A 73 4.74 4.78 -4.56
N ALA A 74 5.94 4.47 -5.06
CA ALA A 74 6.26 4.62 -6.47
C ALA A 74 6.77 3.33 -7.14
N TRP A 75 7.09 2.27 -6.37
CA TRP A 75 7.80 1.12 -6.90
C TRP A 75 7.44 -0.19 -6.16
N GLY A 76 7.93 -1.33 -6.69
CA GLY A 76 7.64 -2.65 -6.11
C GLY A 76 6.27 -3.21 -6.52
N GLY A 77 5.76 -4.16 -5.77
CA GLY A 77 4.53 -4.87 -6.12
C GLY A 77 4.62 -5.50 -7.51
N ALA A 78 3.67 -5.18 -8.38
CA ALA A 78 3.64 -5.64 -9.77
C ALA A 78 4.34 -4.68 -10.75
N THR A 79 4.73 -3.48 -10.32
CA THR A 79 5.31 -2.48 -11.25
C THR A 79 6.60 -2.94 -11.90
N TYR A 80 7.44 -3.70 -11.17
CA TYR A 80 8.68 -4.24 -11.69
C TYR A 80 8.44 -5.21 -12.86
N ASP A 81 7.60 -6.21 -12.62
CA ASP A 81 7.27 -7.24 -13.63
C ASP A 81 6.51 -6.66 -14.82
N VAL A 82 5.53 -5.77 -14.57
CA VAL A 82 4.74 -5.16 -15.64
C VAL A 82 5.56 -4.22 -16.51
N ALA A 83 6.49 -3.44 -15.94
CA ALA A 83 7.40 -2.59 -16.71
C ALA A 83 8.16 -3.41 -17.74
N LEU A 84 8.75 -4.53 -17.33
CA LEU A 84 9.50 -5.43 -18.22
C LEU A 84 8.60 -6.15 -19.23
N ARG A 85 7.51 -6.80 -18.75
CA ARG A 85 6.74 -7.74 -19.58
C ARG A 85 5.73 -7.08 -20.50
N PHE A 86 5.18 -5.95 -20.12
CA PHE A 86 4.06 -5.33 -20.83
C PHE A 86 4.33 -3.92 -21.35
N LEU A 87 5.23 -3.19 -20.71
CA LEU A 87 5.49 -1.80 -21.10
C LEU A 87 6.79 -1.66 -21.91
N SER A 88 7.66 -2.68 -21.89
CA SER A 88 9.02 -2.63 -22.47
C SER A 88 9.81 -1.43 -21.90
N GLU A 89 9.70 -1.23 -20.59
CA GLU A 89 10.39 -0.19 -19.83
C GLU A 89 11.31 -0.82 -18.78
N ASP A 90 12.45 -0.19 -18.53
CA ASP A 90 13.37 -0.59 -17.46
C ASP A 90 12.83 -0.10 -16.10
N PRO A 91 12.51 -1.00 -15.15
CA PRO A 91 12.02 -0.60 -13.83
C PRO A 91 13.06 0.14 -12.98
N TRP A 92 14.36 -0.10 -13.19
CA TRP A 92 15.43 0.59 -12.47
C TRP A 92 15.60 2.02 -12.99
N GLU A 93 15.57 2.21 -14.33
CA GLU A 93 15.54 3.54 -14.94
C GLU A 93 14.32 4.35 -14.45
N ARG A 94 13.14 3.71 -14.38
CA ARG A 94 11.92 4.33 -13.81
C ARG A 94 12.18 4.85 -12.39
N LEU A 95 12.79 4.04 -11.53
CA LEU A 95 13.08 4.42 -10.15
C LEU A 95 14.05 5.59 -10.08
N ALA A 96 15.14 5.53 -10.85
CA ALA A 96 16.16 6.59 -10.90
C ALA A 96 15.55 7.93 -11.36
N LEU A 97 14.75 7.92 -12.43
CA LEU A 97 14.09 9.11 -12.97
C LEU A 97 13.05 9.69 -11.98
N LEU A 98 12.28 8.85 -11.30
CA LEU A 98 11.36 9.30 -10.27
C LEU A 98 12.10 9.91 -9.07
N ARG A 99 13.24 9.32 -8.68
CA ARG A 99 14.10 9.90 -7.64
C ARG A 99 14.66 11.27 -8.02
N GLU A 100 15.07 11.46 -9.25
CA GLU A 100 15.53 12.74 -9.76
C GLU A 100 14.40 13.78 -9.73
N ALA A 101 13.19 13.39 -10.15
CA ALA A 101 12.04 14.27 -10.24
C ALA A 101 11.47 14.66 -8.86
N MET A 102 11.62 13.81 -7.84
CA MET A 102 11.10 14.02 -6.47
C MET A 102 12.22 13.91 -5.43
N PRO A 103 13.21 14.82 -5.38
CA PRO A 103 14.38 14.67 -4.51
C PRO A 103 14.08 14.87 -3.02
N ASN A 104 12.98 15.54 -2.66
CA ASN A 104 12.61 15.97 -1.30
C ASN A 104 11.50 15.13 -0.63
N ILE A 105 10.88 14.19 -1.35
CA ILE A 105 9.86 13.27 -0.82
C ILE A 105 10.44 11.86 -0.74
N PRO A 106 10.29 11.12 0.37
CA PRO A 106 10.70 9.72 0.43
C PRO A 106 9.98 8.88 -0.62
N LEU A 107 10.73 8.06 -1.38
CA LEU A 107 10.14 7.05 -2.25
C LEU A 107 9.95 5.75 -1.50
N GLN A 108 8.78 5.17 -1.63
CA GLN A 108 8.39 3.94 -0.98
C GLN A 108 8.14 2.82 -1.98
N MET A 109 8.49 1.59 -1.61
CA MET A 109 8.13 0.39 -2.37
C MET A 109 7.40 -0.64 -1.53
N LEU A 110 6.63 -1.49 -2.20
CA LEU A 110 6.12 -2.73 -1.64
C LEU A 110 7.09 -3.89 -1.92
N LEU A 111 7.59 -4.54 -0.86
CA LEU A 111 8.52 -5.66 -0.93
C LEU A 111 7.90 -6.94 -0.36
N ARG A 112 7.85 -8.01 -1.17
CA ARG A 112 7.22 -9.29 -0.80
C ARG A 112 8.17 -10.21 -0.02
N GLY A 113 8.68 -9.76 1.13
CA GLY A 113 9.63 -10.55 1.93
C GLY A 113 10.73 -11.20 1.06
N ARG A 114 10.97 -12.50 1.23
CA ARG A 114 11.93 -13.26 0.42
C ARG A 114 11.59 -13.38 -1.06
N ASN A 115 10.33 -13.15 -1.44
CA ASN A 115 9.94 -13.15 -2.85
C ASN A 115 10.37 -11.87 -3.56
N THR A 116 10.86 -10.87 -2.84
CA THR A 116 11.23 -9.54 -3.34
C THR A 116 10.15 -8.94 -4.26
N VAL A 117 10.35 -8.91 -5.56
CA VAL A 117 9.37 -8.49 -6.57
C VAL A 117 8.79 -9.67 -7.37
N GLY A 118 9.19 -10.90 -7.04
CA GLY A 118 8.75 -12.14 -7.70
C GLY A 118 7.58 -12.84 -6.99
N TYR A 119 7.37 -14.11 -7.36
CA TYR A 119 6.28 -14.97 -6.86
C TYR A 119 6.79 -16.26 -6.19
N THR A 120 8.11 -16.41 -6.10
CA THR A 120 8.78 -17.52 -5.41
C THR A 120 9.93 -16.97 -4.59
N PRO A 121 10.28 -17.64 -3.47
CA PRO A 121 11.38 -17.17 -2.63
C PRO A 121 12.71 -17.15 -3.39
N TYR A 122 13.43 -16.05 -3.28
CA TYR A 122 14.81 -15.94 -3.76
C TYR A 122 15.80 -16.37 -2.67
N PRO A 123 17.03 -16.79 -3.05
CA PRO A 123 18.11 -16.90 -2.09
C PRO A 123 18.38 -15.57 -1.37
N THR A 124 18.72 -15.61 -0.08
CA THR A 124 18.95 -14.40 0.74
C THR A 124 19.90 -13.40 0.09
N LYS A 125 21.01 -13.88 -0.51
CA LYS A 125 21.97 -13.02 -1.23
C LYS A 125 21.34 -12.20 -2.37
N VAL A 126 20.29 -12.71 -3.01
CA VAL A 126 19.58 -11.99 -4.07
C VAL A 126 18.71 -10.89 -3.44
N THR A 127 18.03 -11.19 -2.33
CA THR A 127 17.27 -10.20 -1.56
C THR A 127 18.17 -9.09 -1.06
N ASP A 128 19.34 -9.44 -0.49
CA ASP A 128 20.33 -8.47 0.02
C ASP A 128 20.81 -7.54 -1.10
N ALA A 129 21.23 -8.12 -2.24
CA ALA A 129 21.71 -7.34 -3.39
C ALA A 129 20.59 -6.46 -3.97
N PHE A 130 19.35 -6.98 -4.07
CA PHE A 130 18.21 -6.22 -4.56
C PHE A 130 17.89 -5.02 -3.68
N VAL A 131 17.85 -5.21 -2.36
CA VAL A 131 17.56 -4.14 -1.41
C VAL A 131 18.66 -3.08 -1.41
N ALA A 132 19.93 -3.50 -1.41
CA ALA A 132 21.06 -2.59 -1.47
C ALA A 132 21.04 -1.72 -2.76
N GLU A 133 20.78 -2.34 -3.91
CA GLU A 133 20.67 -1.63 -5.19
C GLU A 133 19.46 -0.69 -5.21
N ALA A 134 18.30 -1.13 -4.70
CA ALA A 134 17.10 -0.32 -4.67
C ALA A 134 17.26 0.91 -3.76
N ALA A 135 17.90 0.75 -2.59
CA ALA A 135 18.21 1.87 -1.69
C ALA A 135 19.21 2.84 -2.34
N SER A 136 20.27 2.32 -2.97
CA SER A 136 21.27 3.16 -3.65
C SER A 136 20.71 3.93 -4.85
N THR A 137 19.73 3.34 -5.57
CA THR A 137 19.02 3.97 -6.68
C THR A 137 18.05 5.06 -6.19
N GLY A 138 17.58 4.98 -4.94
CA GLY A 138 16.82 6.08 -4.36
C GLY A 138 15.58 5.72 -3.56
N LEU A 139 15.36 4.47 -3.21
CA LEU A 139 14.31 4.10 -2.28
C LEU A 139 14.68 4.44 -0.84
N ASP A 140 13.73 5.01 -0.13
CA ASP A 140 13.89 5.45 1.26
C ASP A 140 13.08 4.60 2.24
N ILE A 141 11.94 4.02 1.80
CA ILE A 141 11.04 3.22 2.65
C ILE A 141 10.71 1.90 1.96
N PHE A 142 10.91 0.79 2.66
CA PHE A 142 10.54 -0.54 2.20
C PHE A 142 9.39 -1.06 3.05
N ARG A 143 8.18 -1.13 2.47
CA ARG A 143 7.02 -1.79 3.09
C ARG A 143 7.11 -3.28 2.81
N ILE A 144 7.51 -4.03 3.81
CA ILE A 144 7.80 -5.47 3.74
C ILE A 144 6.59 -6.25 4.25
N PHE A 145 6.12 -7.23 3.50
CA PHE A 145 5.05 -8.11 3.93
C PHE A 145 5.23 -9.55 3.45
N ASP A 146 4.58 -10.47 4.10
CA ASP A 146 4.30 -11.81 3.61
C ASP A 146 2.79 -12.03 3.57
N SER A 147 2.30 -12.64 2.49
CA SER A 147 0.86 -12.82 2.28
C SER A 147 0.20 -13.80 3.26
N LEU A 148 0.98 -14.62 3.95
CA LEU A 148 0.53 -15.54 5.00
C LEU A 148 0.88 -15.06 6.42
N ASN A 149 1.40 -13.84 6.54
CA ASN A 149 1.89 -13.30 7.81
C ASN A 149 3.02 -14.14 8.45
N ASP A 150 3.82 -14.82 7.62
CA ASP A 150 4.99 -15.58 8.09
C ASP A 150 6.19 -14.63 8.26
N VAL A 151 6.47 -14.24 9.50
CA VAL A 151 7.58 -13.34 9.81
C VAL A 151 8.94 -13.92 9.43
N SER A 152 9.08 -15.25 9.41
CA SER A 152 10.31 -15.91 8.95
C SER A 152 10.60 -15.64 7.47
N GLN A 153 9.57 -15.44 6.65
CA GLN A 153 9.70 -15.06 5.24
C GLN A 153 9.97 -13.56 5.06
N MET A 154 9.58 -12.73 6.02
CA MET A 154 9.86 -11.29 6.01
C MET A 154 11.27 -10.97 6.52
N ARG A 155 11.77 -11.71 7.50
CA ARG A 155 13.03 -11.47 8.22
C ARG A 155 14.24 -11.17 7.31
N PRO A 156 14.55 -11.97 6.25
CA PRO A 156 15.69 -11.66 5.40
C PRO A 156 15.61 -10.30 4.71
N ALA A 157 14.40 -9.88 4.31
CA ALA A 157 14.20 -8.56 3.70
C ALA A 157 14.33 -7.43 4.74
N VAL A 158 13.83 -7.64 5.96
CA VAL A 158 14.02 -6.68 7.07
C VAL A 158 15.50 -6.51 7.38
N ASP A 159 16.24 -7.60 7.55
CA ASP A 159 17.68 -7.57 7.84
C ASP A 159 18.45 -6.83 6.71
N ALA A 160 18.10 -7.08 5.46
CA ALA A 160 18.70 -6.38 4.31
C ALA A 160 18.44 -4.88 4.32
N VAL A 161 17.21 -4.44 4.66
CA VAL A 161 16.87 -3.02 4.75
C VAL A 161 17.60 -2.37 5.93
N LEU A 162 17.61 -2.99 7.10
CA LEU A 162 18.32 -2.49 8.27
C LEU A 162 19.83 -2.34 7.99
N ALA A 163 20.42 -3.26 7.22
CA ALA A 163 21.83 -3.18 6.83
C ALA A 163 22.18 -2.01 5.92
N THR A 164 21.21 -1.33 5.34
CA THR A 164 21.46 -0.11 4.52
C THR A 164 21.79 1.11 5.36
N ASP A 165 21.37 1.15 6.62
CA ASP A 165 21.47 2.28 7.57
C ASP A 165 20.81 3.60 7.08
N THR A 166 20.19 3.59 5.90
CA THR A 166 19.62 4.79 5.26
C THR A 166 18.12 4.68 4.97
N ALA A 167 17.60 3.44 4.89
CA ALA A 167 16.23 3.18 4.55
C ALA A 167 15.40 2.74 5.75
N VAL A 168 14.12 3.08 5.72
CA VAL A 168 13.14 2.69 6.74
C VAL A 168 12.60 1.29 6.44
N ALA A 169 12.71 0.39 7.40
CA ALA A 169 12.03 -0.91 7.39
C ALA A 169 10.63 -0.75 7.99
N GLU A 170 9.61 -0.66 7.12
CA GLU A 170 8.22 -0.69 7.49
C GLU A 170 7.69 -2.11 7.27
N VAL A 171 7.29 -2.80 8.34
CA VAL A 171 6.87 -4.20 8.29
C VAL A 171 5.38 -4.31 8.54
N ALA A 172 4.69 -4.98 7.61
CA ALA A 172 3.24 -5.01 7.60
C ALA A 172 2.68 -6.35 8.08
N LEU A 173 1.71 -6.28 8.99
CA LEU A 173 0.75 -7.35 9.19
C LEU A 173 -0.37 -7.24 8.15
N CYS A 174 -0.70 -8.34 7.48
CA CYS A 174 -1.83 -8.41 6.56
C CYS A 174 -3.11 -8.65 7.34
N TYR A 175 -4.06 -7.71 7.22
CA TYR A 175 -5.37 -7.83 7.84
C TYR A 175 -6.34 -8.62 6.97
N THR A 176 -7.11 -9.50 7.59
CA THR A 176 -8.21 -10.26 6.97
C THR A 176 -9.26 -10.65 8.02
N GLY A 177 -10.40 -11.17 7.56
CA GLY A 177 -11.51 -11.53 8.44
C GLY A 177 -12.19 -10.32 9.11
N ASN A 178 -12.79 -10.55 10.25
CA ASN A 178 -13.43 -9.51 11.05
C ASN A 178 -13.16 -9.73 12.54
N LEU A 179 -12.16 -9.06 13.08
CA LEU A 179 -11.73 -9.22 14.48
C LEU A 179 -12.84 -8.91 15.53
N LEU A 180 -13.93 -8.25 15.12
CA LEU A 180 -15.07 -7.96 16.00
C LEU A 180 -16.20 -8.99 15.86
N ASP A 181 -16.08 -9.97 14.97
CA ASP A 181 -17.07 -11.04 14.87
C ASP A 181 -16.86 -12.04 16.04
N PRO A 182 -17.87 -12.27 16.89
CA PRO A 182 -17.76 -13.28 17.96
C PRO A 182 -17.50 -14.70 17.44
N GLY A 183 -17.80 -14.95 16.17
CA GLY A 183 -17.55 -16.22 15.49
C GLY A 183 -16.13 -16.38 14.95
N GLU A 184 -15.34 -15.28 14.85
CA GLU A 184 -13.96 -15.32 14.38
C GLU A 184 -13.06 -16.09 15.36
N ARG A 185 -12.35 -17.12 14.86
CA ARG A 185 -11.52 -18.00 15.69
C ARG A 185 -10.02 -17.86 15.37
N LEU A 186 -9.70 -17.38 14.18
CA LEU A 186 -8.31 -17.34 13.70
C LEU A 186 -7.75 -15.90 13.77
N TYR A 187 -8.44 -14.96 13.13
CA TYR A 187 -7.98 -13.59 12.97
C TYR A 187 -8.48 -12.65 14.07
N THR A 188 -8.27 -13.07 15.31
CA THR A 188 -8.66 -12.33 16.51
C THR A 188 -7.71 -11.18 16.81
N LEU A 189 -8.10 -10.25 17.69
CA LEU A 189 -7.20 -9.19 18.16
C LEU A 189 -5.89 -9.78 18.73
N ASP A 190 -6.01 -10.86 19.50
CA ASP A 190 -4.87 -11.53 20.11
C ASP A 190 -3.91 -12.16 19.06
N TYR A 191 -4.44 -12.67 17.94
CA TYR A 191 -3.63 -13.09 16.80
C TYR A 191 -2.79 -11.92 16.26
N TYR A 192 -3.41 -10.77 16.00
CA TYR A 192 -2.70 -9.60 15.47
C TYR A 192 -1.67 -9.03 16.44
N LEU A 193 -1.96 -9.04 17.75
CA LEU A 193 -1.00 -8.58 18.75
C LEU A 193 0.24 -9.50 18.85
N ARG A 194 0.04 -10.82 18.79
CA ARG A 194 1.19 -11.76 18.75
C ARG A 194 2.01 -11.62 17.46
N LEU A 195 1.34 -11.40 16.31
CA LEU A 195 2.01 -11.16 15.04
C LEU A 195 2.83 -9.85 15.09
N ALA A 196 2.23 -8.79 15.62
CA ALA A 196 2.90 -7.51 15.79
C ALA A 196 4.15 -7.62 16.71
N GLU A 197 4.07 -8.39 17.79
CA GLU A 197 5.21 -8.67 18.66
C GLU A 197 6.38 -9.32 17.90
N GLN A 198 6.08 -10.34 17.06
CA GLN A 198 7.10 -10.96 16.21
C GLN A 198 7.70 -9.97 15.19
N ILE A 199 6.88 -9.06 14.65
CA ILE A 199 7.35 -8.00 13.74
C ILE A 199 8.27 -7.02 14.48
N VAL A 200 7.88 -6.58 15.68
CA VAL A 200 8.70 -5.68 16.51
C VAL A 200 10.06 -6.32 16.83
N ASP A 201 10.08 -7.62 17.12
CA ASP A 201 11.31 -8.38 17.40
C ASP A 201 12.24 -8.49 16.18
N THR A 202 11.80 -8.15 14.98
CA THR A 202 12.70 -8.06 13.82
C THR A 202 13.58 -6.80 13.83
N GLY A 203 13.27 -5.81 14.64
CA GLY A 203 13.91 -4.49 14.62
C GLY A 203 13.29 -3.53 13.59
N ALA A 204 12.06 -3.79 13.14
CA ALA A 204 11.32 -2.90 12.25
C ALA A 204 11.27 -1.47 12.80
N HIS A 205 11.32 -0.47 11.93
CA HIS A 205 11.18 0.94 12.29
C HIS A 205 9.71 1.36 12.42
N VAL A 206 8.83 0.81 11.58
CA VAL A 206 7.40 1.12 11.50
C VAL A 206 6.60 -0.17 11.42
N LEU A 207 5.51 -0.25 12.18
CA LEU A 207 4.52 -1.32 12.11
C LEU A 207 3.38 -0.89 11.18
N ALA A 208 3.15 -1.61 10.09
CA ALA A 208 2.04 -1.30 9.20
C ALA A 208 0.89 -2.30 9.35
N ILE A 209 -0.34 -1.81 9.22
CA ILE A 209 -1.54 -2.61 9.00
C ILE A 209 -1.83 -2.57 7.49
N LYS A 210 -1.81 -3.73 6.83
CA LYS A 210 -2.07 -3.86 5.41
C LYS A 210 -3.40 -4.56 5.15
N ASP A 211 -4.44 -3.77 4.94
CA ASP A 211 -5.76 -4.23 4.55
C ASP A 211 -5.93 -4.24 3.03
N MET A 212 -5.52 -5.32 2.39
CA MET A 212 -5.44 -5.45 0.93
C MET A 212 -6.80 -5.54 0.23
N ALA A 213 -7.87 -5.85 0.96
CA ALA A 213 -9.19 -6.06 0.39
C ALA A 213 -10.22 -5.00 0.84
N GLY A 214 -9.87 -4.15 1.82
CA GLY A 214 -10.81 -3.20 2.42
C GLY A 214 -11.79 -3.87 3.38
N LEU A 215 -11.30 -4.86 4.16
CA LEU A 215 -12.11 -5.62 5.13
C LEU A 215 -12.14 -4.96 6.50
N LEU A 216 -11.16 -4.13 6.80
CA LEU A 216 -11.03 -3.46 8.09
C LEU A 216 -12.14 -2.41 8.25
N ARG A 217 -13.09 -2.71 9.14
CA ARG A 217 -14.22 -1.83 9.42
C ARG A 217 -13.83 -0.79 10.46
N ALA A 218 -14.46 0.38 10.45
CA ALA A 218 -14.12 1.51 11.31
C ALA A 218 -14.00 1.14 12.82
N PRO A 219 -14.95 0.41 13.45
CA PRO A 219 -14.78 0.01 14.84
C PRO A 219 -13.63 -0.97 15.08
N ALA A 220 -13.36 -1.85 14.10
CA ALA A 220 -12.25 -2.79 14.16
C ALA A 220 -10.90 -2.07 14.03
N ALA A 221 -10.81 -1.07 13.15
CA ALA A 221 -9.63 -0.22 13.00
C ALA A 221 -9.31 0.51 14.31
N ALA A 222 -10.30 1.15 14.92
CA ALA A 222 -10.13 1.83 16.19
C ALA A 222 -9.63 0.89 17.30
N THR A 223 -10.19 -0.33 17.35
CA THR A 223 -9.78 -1.35 18.34
C THR A 223 -8.36 -1.81 18.11
N LEU A 224 -8.00 -2.18 16.85
CA LEU A 224 -6.68 -2.69 16.53
C LEU A 224 -5.60 -1.62 16.69
N VAL A 225 -5.82 -0.42 16.17
CA VAL A 225 -4.85 0.69 16.28
C VAL A 225 -4.58 1.02 17.74
N ARG A 226 -5.63 1.17 18.55
CA ARG A 226 -5.48 1.48 19.99
C ARG A 226 -4.67 0.40 20.70
N ALA A 227 -4.99 -0.87 20.49
CA ALA A 227 -4.29 -1.99 21.10
C ALA A 227 -2.81 -2.08 20.68
N LEU A 228 -2.49 -1.82 19.40
CA LEU A 228 -1.11 -1.77 18.91
C LEU A 228 -0.35 -0.59 19.52
N ARG A 229 -0.96 0.59 19.58
CA ARG A 229 -0.36 1.81 20.15
C ARG A 229 -0.10 1.70 21.65
N GLU A 230 -0.96 1.00 22.38
CA GLU A 230 -0.81 0.76 23.82
C GLU A 230 0.30 -0.26 24.13
N ARG A 231 0.48 -1.26 23.25
CA ARG A 231 1.40 -2.38 23.52
C ARG A 231 2.81 -2.15 22.99
N PHE A 232 2.98 -1.41 21.87
CA PHE A 232 4.28 -1.29 21.19
C PHE A 232 4.69 0.17 21.02
N ASP A 233 5.98 0.42 21.10
CA ASP A 233 6.58 1.76 20.95
C ASP A 233 7.03 2.04 19.51
N LEU A 234 6.36 1.46 18.52
CA LEU A 234 6.57 1.76 17.11
C LEU A 234 5.41 2.59 16.56
N PRO A 235 5.67 3.48 15.60
CA PRO A 235 4.59 4.13 14.89
C PRO A 235 3.77 3.10 14.11
N VAL A 236 2.45 3.32 14.06
CA VAL A 236 1.49 2.47 13.34
C VAL A 236 1.05 3.18 12.08
N HIS A 237 1.23 2.53 10.93
CA HIS A 237 0.83 3.03 9.61
C HIS A 237 -0.32 2.17 9.05
N LEU A 238 -1.43 2.79 8.63
CA LEU A 238 -2.59 2.08 8.08
C LEU A 238 -2.69 2.23 6.57
N HIS A 239 -2.67 1.10 5.87
CA HIS A 239 -2.98 0.96 4.45
C HIS A 239 -4.29 0.19 4.28
N THR A 240 -5.22 0.69 3.47
CA THR A 240 -6.47 0.00 3.14
C THR A 240 -6.94 0.29 1.71
N HIS A 241 -7.72 -0.64 1.13
CA HIS A 241 -8.39 -0.47 -0.16
C HIS A 241 -9.86 -0.13 0.01
N ASP A 242 -10.41 0.73 -0.85
CA ASP A 242 -11.77 1.26 -0.72
C ASP A 242 -12.81 0.45 -1.53
N THR A 243 -12.64 -0.85 -1.62
CA THR A 243 -13.49 -1.73 -2.44
C THR A 243 -14.97 -1.64 -2.05
N ALA A 244 -15.26 -1.49 -0.76
CA ALA A 244 -16.64 -1.32 -0.26
C ALA A 244 -17.11 0.15 -0.23
N GLY A 245 -16.22 1.13 -0.46
CA GLY A 245 -16.55 2.56 -0.43
C GLY A 245 -16.71 3.16 0.97
N GLY A 246 -16.24 2.46 2.00
CA GLY A 246 -16.40 2.89 3.40
C GLY A 246 -15.09 3.30 4.09
N GLN A 247 -13.97 3.26 3.38
CA GLN A 247 -12.68 3.27 4.04
C GLN A 247 -12.21 4.68 4.48
N ILE A 248 -12.79 5.76 3.97
CA ILE A 248 -12.61 7.08 4.61
C ILE A 248 -13.07 7.03 6.07
N GLY A 249 -14.24 6.42 6.34
CA GLY A 249 -14.72 6.24 7.72
C GLY A 249 -13.77 5.39 8.58
N THR A 250 -13.16 4.37 7.99
CA THR A 250 -12.15 3.52 8.65
C THR A 250 -10.88 4.32 8.97
N LEU A 251 -10.39 5.14 8.02
CA LEU A 251 -9.22 6.00 8.25
C LEU A 251 -9.50 7.02 9.36
N LEU A 252 -10.66 7.67 9.36
CA LEU A 252 -11.02 8.63 10.41
C LEU A 252 -11.07 7.96 11.79
N ALA A 253 -11.69 6.77 11.88
CA ALA A 253 -11.74 6.01 13.14
C ALA A 253 -10.34 5.56 13.62
N ALA A 254 -9.43 5.24 12.69
CA ALA A 254 -8.05 4.94 13.02
C ALA A 254 -7.27 6.19 13.47
N ILE A 255 -7.51 7.35 12.84
CA ILE A 255 -6.93 8.63 13.22
C ILE A 255 -7.35 9.01 14.64
N ASP A 256 -8.64 8.92 14.95
CA ASP A 256 -9.16 9.16 16.30
C ASP A 256 -8.60 8.17 17.35
N ALA A 257 -8.27 6.96 16.91
CA ALA A 257 -7.66 5.94 17.76
C ALA A 257 -6.12 6.10 17.92
N GLY A 258 -5.51 7.05 17.21
CA GLY A 258 -4.10 7.41 17.36
C GLY A 258 -3.16 6.79 16.32
N VAL A 259 -3.62 6.36 15.14
CA VAL A 259 -2.72 5.91 14.06
C VAL A 259 -1.73 6.99 13.69
N ASP A 260 -0.48 6.64 13.39
CA ASP A 260 0.59 7.62 13.18
C ASP A 260 0.72 8.06 11.71
N ALA A 261 0.29 7.23 10.78
CA ALA A 261 0.27 7.55 9.34
C ALA A 261 -0.81 6.74 8.63
N VAL A 262 -1.26 7.22 7.47
CA VAL A 262 -2.25 6.55 6.63
C VAL A 262 -1.89 6.65 5.15
N ASP A 263 -2.45 5.74 4.34
CA ASP A 263 -2.34 5.78 2.88
C ASP A 263 -3.60 6.36 2.25
N ALA A 264 -3.41 7.12 1.18
CA ALA A 264 -4.48 7.59 0.31
C ALA A 264 -3.99 7.70 -1.14
N ALA A 265 -4.89 7.92 -2.08
CA ALA A 265 -4.55 8.16 -3.48
C ALA A 265 -5.24 9.42 -4.00
N CYS A 266 -4.66 10.09 -4.99
CA CYS A 266 -5.31 11.19 -5.67
C CYS A 266 -6.74 10.81 -6.05
N SER A 267 -7.72 11.70 -5.88
CA SER A 267 -9.15 11.40 -6.04
C SER A 267 -9.48 10.70 -7.35
N SER A 268 -8.93 11.15 -8.46
CA SER A 268 -9.15 10.54 -9.77
C SER A 268 -8.58 9.12 -9.89
N MET A 269 -7.69 8.73 -8.99
CA MET A 269 -7.04 7.41 -8.93
C MET A 269 -7.43 6.63 -7.66
N SER A 270 -8.46 7.07 -6.94
CA SER A 270 -8.95 6.48 -5.70
C SER A 270 -10.23 5.66 -5.88
N GLY A 271 -10.68 5.04 -4.80
CA GLY A 271 -11.96 4.32 -4.73
C GLY A 271 -11.95 2.95 -5.40
N THR A 272 -13.05 2.24 -5.28
CA THR A 272 -13.19 0.85 -5.76
C THR A 272 -12.02 -0.04 -5.30
N THR A 273 -11.28 -0.65 -6.21
CA THR A 273 -10.12 -1.50 -5.88
C THR A 273 -8.87 -0.75 -5.43
N SER A 274 -8.86 0.59 -5.51
CA SER A 274 -7.78 1.45 -5.06
C SER A 274 -7.96 1.92 -3.61
N GLN A 275 -7.10 2.83 -3.16
CA GLN A 275 -7.12 3.42 -1.83
C GLN A 275 -8.19 4.51 -1.70
N PRO A 276 -8.51 4.97 -0.48
CA PRO A 276 -9.36 6.13 -0.26
C PRO A 276 -8.80 7.41 -0.89
N SER A 277 -9.70 8.35 -1.18
CA SER A 277 -9.37 9.65 -1.79
C SER A 277 -8.53 10.53 -0.86
N LEU A 278 -7.38 11.01 -1.36
CA LEU A 278 -6.49 11.92 -0.66
C LEU A 278 -7.18 13.25 -0.33
N SER A 279 -7.84 13.89 -1.30
CA SER A 279 -8.51 15.17 -1.06
C SER A 279 -9.71 15.03 -0.12
N ALA A 280 -10.45 13.92 -0.19
CA ALA A 280 -11.53 13.65 0.77
C ALA A 280 -10.97 13.46 2.20
N LEU A 281 -9.83 12.80 2.35
CA LEU A 281 -9.17 12.63 3.65
C LEU A 281 -8.68 13.97 4.20
N VAL A 282 -8.00 14.78 3.38
CA VAL A 282 -7.52 16.12 3.78
C VAL A 282 -8.70 16.97 4.22
N ALA A 283 -9.77 17.05 3.44
CA ALA A 283 -10.98 17.81 3.78
C ALA A 283 -11.66 17.30 5.06
N ALA A 284 -11.71 15.96 5.26
CA ALA A 284 -12.38 15.38 6.42
C ALA A 284 -11.61 15.57 7.75
N THR A 285 -10.30 15.82 7.66
CA THR A 285 -9.44 16.06 8.84
C THR A 285 -9.12 17.54 9.06
N ASP A 286 -9.51 18.41 8.12
CA ASP A 286 -9.26 19.84 8.22
C ASP A 286 -9.87 20.44 9.49
N GLY A 287 -9.13 21.32 10.15
CA GLY A 287 -9.55 21.97 11.41
C GLY A 287 -9.54 21.06 12.65
N THR A 288 -9.08 19.80 12.51
CA THR A 288 -8.89 18.90 13.67
C THR A 288 -7.44 18.94 14.18
N GLU A 289 -7.22 18.49 15.41
CA GLU A 289 -5.86 18.34 15.97
C GLU A 289 -5.03 17.29 15.22
N ARG A 290 -5.71 16.37 14.51
CA ARG A 290 -5.14 15.25 13.78
C ARG A 290 -5.22 15.46 12.26
N ALA A 291 -5.15 16.70 11.79
CA ALA A 291 -5.13 17.02 10.37
C ALA A 291 -3.90 16.41 9.67
N THR A 292 -3.99 16.23 8.35
CA THR A 292 -2.89 15.61 7.56
C THR A 292 -1.68 16.54 7.36
N GLY A 293 -1.84 17.84 7.61
CA GLY A 293 -0.82 18.84 7.33
C GLY A 293 -0.68 19.21 5.85
N LEU A 294 -1.47 18.59 4.96
CA LEU A 294 -1.48 18.90 3.53
C LEU A 294 -2.43 20.08 3.22
N ASP A 295 -2.01 20.92 2.28
CA ASP A 295 -2.81 22.02 1.75
C ASP A 295 -3.80 21.48 0.70
N ILE A 296 -5.10 21.64 0.97
CA ILE A 296 -6.18 21.11 0.12
C ILE A 296 -6.16 21.67 -1.30
N ASP A 297 -5.85 22.96 -1.46
CA ASP A 297 -5.82 23.60 -2.78
C ASP A 297 -4.66 23.07 -3.63
N LYS A 298 -3.53 22.77 -3.01
CA LYS A 298 -2.39 22.13 -3.68
C LYS A 298 -2.71 20.70 -4.10
N VAL A 299 -3.39 19.93 -3.23
CA VAL A 299 -3.86 18.58 -3.57
C VAL A 299 -4.83 18.63 -4.74
N PHE A 300 -5.83 19.50 -4.72
CA PHE A 300 -6.80 19.67 -5.82
C PHE A 300 -6.13 20.05 -7.14
N SER A 301 -5.06 20.84 -7.10
CA SER A 301 -4.38 21.26 -8.33
C SER A 301 -3.74 20.13 -9.12
N LEU A 302 -3.53 18.96 -8.48
CA LEU A 302 -3.00 17.76 -9.12
C LEU A 302 -4.10 16.88 -9.78
N GLU A 303 -5.35 17.00 -9.35
CA GLU A 303 -6.45 16.14 -9.79
C GLU A 303 -6.74 16.19 -11.30
N PRO A 304 -6.81 17.37 -11.94
CA PRO A 304 -7.09 17.45 -13.39
C PRO A 304 -6.09 16.67 -14.26
N TYR A 305 -4.83 16.62 -13.85
CA TYR A 305 -3.84 15.80 -14.53
C TYR A 305 -4.20 14.32 -14.47
N TRP A 306 -4.53 13.82 -13.28
CA TRP A 306 -4.84 12.42 -13.07
C TRP A 306 -6.17 12.00 -13.70
N GLU A 307 -7.17 12.92 -13.79
CA GLU A 307 -8.40 12.70 -14.52
C GLU A 307 -8.13 12.47 -16.01
N ALA A 308 -7.28 13.31 -16.60
CA ALA A 308 -6.87 13.16 -17.99
C ALA A 308 -6.10 11.84 -18.22
N VAL A 309 -5.15 11.52 -17.34
CA VAL A 309 -4.37 10.27 -17.39
C VAL A 309 -5.30 9.06 -17.27
N ARG A 310 -6.20 9.03 -16.29
CA ARG A 310 -7.14 7.92 -16.11
C ARG A 310 -8.01 7.69 -17.36
N THR A 311 -8.43 8.76 -18.01
CA THR A 311 -9.19 8.68 -19.28
C THR A 311 -8.39 7.98 -20.38
N ILE A 312 -7.09 8.25 -20.49
CA ILE A 312 -6.20 7.59 -21.46
C ILE A 312 -6.06 6.08 -21.16
N TYR A 313 -5.95 5.73 -19.88
CA TYR A 313 -5.76 4.34 -19.44
C TYR A 313 -7.07 3.57 -19.21
N LYS A 314 -8.23 4.16 -19.45
CA LYS A 314 -9.55 3.54 -19.30
C LYS A 314 -9.68 2.14 -19.91
N PRO A 315 -9.07 1.79 -21.06
CA PRO A 315 -9.12 0.42 -21.59
C PRO A 315 -8.54 -0.66 -20.67
N PHE A 316 -7.74 -0.29 -19.69
CA PHE A 316 -7.13 -1.21 -18.73
C PHE A 316 -7.89 -1.26 -17.40
N GLU A 317 -8.96 -0.49 -17.22
CA GLU A 317 -9.75 -0.51 -15.99
C GLU A 317 -10.38 -1.88 -15.74
N SER A 318 -10.44 -2.26 -14.49
CA SER A 318 -10.97 -3.55 -14.02
C SER A 318 -12.50 -3.70 -14.18
N GLY A 319 -13.18 -2.63 -14.54
CA GLY A 319 -14.62 -2.66 -14.86
C GLY A 319 -15.56 -2.70 -13.64
N LEU A 320 -15.09 -2.43 -12.43
CA LEU A 320 -16.00 -2.13 -11.32
C LEU A 320 -16.53 -0.72 -11.48
N ALA A 321 -17.84 -0.60 -11.78
CA ALA A 321 -18.49 0.69 -11.98
C ALA A 321 -18.67 1.49 -10.68
N SER A 322 -18.68 0.80 -9.52
CA SER A 322 -18.88 1.39 -8.19
C SER A 322 -18.27 0.50 -7.11
N PRO A 323 -18.07 1.02 -5.89
CA PRO A 323 -17.76 0.19 -4.73
C PRO A 323 -18.79 -0.92 -4.51
N THR A 324 -18.36 -2.04 -3.92
CA THR A 324 -19.23 -3.20 -3.69
C THR A 324 -19.01 -3.81 -2.31
N GLY A 325 -20.11 -4.00 -1.58
CA GLY A 325 -20.11 -4.72 -0.30
C GLY A 325 -19.86 -6.24 -0.44
N ARG A 326 -19.86 -6.79 -1.66
CA ARG A 326 -19.52 -8.21 -1.89
C ARG A 326 -18.10 -8.56 -1.43
N VAL A 327 -17.20 -7.58 -1.34
CA VAL A 327 -15.84 -7.77 -0.82
C VAL A 327 -15.84 -8.39 0.59
N TYR A 328 -16.80 -8.06 1.43
CA TYR A 328 -16.94 -8.65 2.77
C TYR A 328 -17.33 -10.13 2.75
N PHE A 329 -17.75 -10.63 1.60
CA PHE A 329 -18.13 -12.03 1.39
C PHE A 329 -17.01 -12.84 0.73
N HIS A 330 -16.44 -12.34 -0.37
CA HIS A 330 -15.40 -13.07 -1.11
C HIS A 330 -13.98 -12.76 -0.62
N GLU A 331 -13.74 -11.62 0.03
CA GLU A 331 -12.47 -11.20 0.63
C GLU A 331 -11.29 -11.10 -0.36
N ILE A 332 -11.56 -10.95 -1.65
CA ILE A 332 -10.52 -10.87 -2.69
C ILE A 332 -9.84 -9.50 -2.62
N PRO A 333 -8.48 -9.42 -2.53
CA PRO A 333 -7.75 -8.15 -2.56
C PRO A 333 -8.02 -7.34 -3.83
N GLY A 334 -8.01 -6.01 -3.71
CA GLY A 334 -8.37 -5.11 -4.80
C GLY A 334 -7.57 -5.33 -6.09
N GLY A 335 -6.24 -5.40 -6.00
CA GLY A 335 -5.39 -5.66 -7.16
C GLY A 335 -5.56 -7.07 -7.76
N GLN A 336 -5.91 -8.07 -6.95
CA GLN A 336 -6.23 -9.43 -7.44
C GLN A 336 -7.59 -9.47 -8.10
N LEU A 337 -8.61 -8.79 -7.54
CA LEU A 337 -9.95 -8.72 -8.09
C LEU A 337 -9.93 -8.18 -9.52
N SER A 338 -9.19 -7.09 -9.73
CA SER A 338 -9.00 -6.49 -11.05
C SER A 338 -8.36 -7.45 -12.06
N ASN A 339 -7.27 -8.10 -11.65
CA ASN A 339 -6.58 -9.06 -12.51
C ASN A 339 -7.42 -10.31 -12.81
N LEU A 340 -8.11 -10.85 -11.80
CA LEU A 340 -8.99 -12.02 -11.93
C LEU A 340 -10.14 -11.74 -12.91
N ARG A 341 -10.74 -10.55 -12.83
CA ARG A 341 -11.80 -10.13 -13.74
C ARG A 341 -11.32 -10.05 -15.20
N GLN A 342 -10.13 -9.47 -15.44
CA GLN A 342 -9.55 -9.43 -16.79
C GLN A 342 -9.25 -10.83 -17.33
N GLN A 343 -8.76 -11.73 -16.47
CA GLN A 343 -8.53 -13.12 -16.86
C GLN A 343 -9.85 -13.84 -17.17
N ALA A 344 -10.89 -13.65 -16.38
CA ALA A 344 -12.21 -14.22 -16.62
C ALA A 344 -12.79 -13.74 -17.96
N ILE A 345 -12.69 -12.46 -18.26
CA ILE A 345 -13.12 -11.88 -19.55
C ILE A 345 -12.35 -12.53 -20.70
N ALA A 346 -11.02 -12.65 -20.58
CA ALA A 346 -10.18 -13.25 -21.61
C ALA A 346 -10.51 -14.74 -21.88
N LEU A 347 -11.04 -15.43 -20.85
CA LEU A 347 -11.50 -16.84 -20.94
C LEU A 347 -12.97 -16.97 -21.35
N GLY A 348 -13.68 -15.88 -21.64
CA GLY A 348 -15.10 -15.89 -21.99
C GLY A 348 -16.03 -16.11 -20.78
N LEU A 349 -15.53 -15.92 -19.55
CA LEU A 349 -16.27 -16.11 -18.30
C LEU A 349 -16.68 -14.79 -17.65
N GLY A 350 -16.57 -13.66 -18.35
CA GLY A 350 -16.85 -12.32 -17.81
C GLY A 350 -18.26 -12.19 -17.22
N ASP A 351 -19.26 -12.77 -17.89
CA ASP A 351 -20.68 -12.74 -17.45
C ASP A 351 -20.94 -13.67 -16.24
N ARG A 352 -19.99 -14.52 -15.89
CA ARG A 352 -20.06 -15.44 -14.76
C ARG A 352 -19.10 -15.06 -13.64
N PHE A 353 -18.70 -13.81 -13.55
CA PHE A 353 -17.71 -13.37 -12.59
C PHE A 353 -18.19 -13.52 -11.13
N GLU A 354 -19.50 -13.36 -10.89
CA GLU A 354 -20.09 -13.60 -9.58
C GLU A 354 -19.95 -15.04 -9.12
N ASP A 355 -20.10 -16.03 -10.03
CA ASP A 355 -19.86 -17.44 -9.72
C ASP A 355 -18.40 -17.68 -9.25
N ILE A 356 -17.45 -16.95 -9.88
CA ILE A 356 -16.04 -17.03 -9.51
C ILE A 356 -15.81 -16.46 -8.09
N GLU A 357 -16.44 -15.34 -7.76
CA GLU A 357 -16.38 -14.76 -6.41
C GLU A 357 -16.97 -15.72 -5.37
N ASP A 358 -18.11 -16.36 -5.67
CA ASP A 358 -18.76 -17.34 -4.80
C ASP A 358 -17.89 -18.59 -4.57
N MET A 359 -17.25 -19.10 -5.63
CA MET A 359 -16.30 -20.20 -5.52
C MET A 359 -15.07 -19.82 -4.68
N TYR A 360 -14.58 -18.60 -4.84
CA TYR A 360 -13.47 -18.09 -4.05
C TYR A 360 -13.82 -18.04 -2.56
N ALA A 361 -15.00 -17.49 -2.22
CA ALA A 361 -15.51 -17.47 -0.86
C ALA A 361 -15.70 -18.87 -0.28
N ALA A 362 -16.19 -19.82 -1.08
CA ALA A 362 -16.35 -21.22 -0.66
C ALA A 362 -14.99 -21.87 -0.37
N ALA A 363 -13.99 -21.65 -1.22
CA ALA A 363 -12.64 -22.15 -1.03
C ALA A 363 -11.97 -21.58 0.25
N ASN A 364 -12.15 -20.30 0.52
CA ASN A 364 -11.67 -19.67 1.76
C ASN A 364 -12.24 -20.38 3.01
N ARG A 365 -13.54 -20.68 3.00
CA ARG A 365 -14.19 -21.40 4.12
C ARG A 365 -13.67 -22.82 4.32
N ILE A 366 -13.37 -23.54 3.24
CA ILE A 366 -12.85 -24.90 3.30
C ILE A 366 -11.43 -24.94 3.87
N HIS A 367 -10.60 -23.99 3.47
CA HIS A 367 -9.18 -23.97 3.87
C HIS A 367 -8.93 -23.33 5.23
N GLY A 368 -9.93 -22.67 5.83
CA GLY A 368 -9.79 -21.94 7.10
C GLY A 368 -8.75 -20.81 7.04
N VAL A 369 -8.28 -20.49 5.85
CA VAL A 369 -7.33 -19.40 5.54
C VAL A 369 -7.94 -18.62 4.40
N THR A 370 -7.91 -17.33 4.48
CA THR A 370 -8.32 -16.51 3.35
C THR A 370 -7.33 -16.75 2.21
N LEU A 371 -7.81 -17.32 1.10
CA LEU A 371 -7.00 -17.57 -0.12
C LEU A 371 -6.36 -16.29 -0.68
N THR A 372 -6.84 -15.13 -0.23
CA THR A 372 -6.23 -13.81 -0.46
C THR A 372 -4.75 -13.77 -0.08
N MET A 373 -4.33 -14.63 0.83
CA MET A 373 -2.96 -14.72 1.31
C MET A 373 -2.10 -15.72 0.55
N LEU A 374 -2.67 -16.54 -0.36
CA LEU A 374 -1.90 -17.50 -1.11
C LEU A 374 -1.31 -16.88 -2.39
N PRO A 375 0.01 -16.80 -2.54
CA PRO A 375 0.65 -16.31 -3.77
C PRO A 375 0.48 -17.26 -4.98
N ARG A 376 -0.19 -18.39 -4.81
CA ARG A 376 -0.35 -19.43 -5.84
C ARG A 376 -1.77 -19.48 -6.39
N MET A 377 -2.21 -18.45 -7.09
CA MET A 377 -3.44 -18.53 -7.90
C MET A 377 -3.35 -19.49 -9.10
N ARG A 378 -2.31 -20.33 -9.19
CA ARG A 378 -2.29 -21.45 -10.14
C ARG A 378 -3.33 -22.53 -9.83
N PHE A 379 -3.85 -22.57 -8.60
CA PHE A 379 -4.85 -23.59 -8.21
C PHE A 379 -6.28 -23.21 -8.61
N ALA A 380 -6.67 -21.95 -8.55
CA ALA A 380 -8.03 -21.57 -8.99
C ALA A 380 -8.23 -21.78 -10.51
N ALA A 381 -7.19 -21.60 -11.31
CA ALA A 381 -7.21 -21.89 -12.76
C ALA A 381 -7.14 -23.39 -13.12
N ALA A 382 -6.76 -24.27 -12.18
CA ALA A 382 -6.67 -25.70 -12.43
C ALA A 382 -7.95 -26.46 -12.04
N TYR A 383 -8.90 -25.80 -11.36
CA TYR A 383 -10.20 -26.38 -11.01
C TYR A 383 -11.38 -25.72 -11.74
N MET A 384 -11.11 -24.80 -12.67
CA MET A 384 -12.04 -24.30 -13.68
C MET A 384 -11.70 -24.89 -15.07
#